data_114d542c1450e85a38de4a2fc16e4f2b
#
_entry.id   114d542c1450e85a38de4a2fc16e4f2b
#
_cell.length_a   1.000
_cell.length_b   1.000
_cell.length_c   1.000
_cell.angle_alpha   90.00
_cell.angle_beta   90.00
_cell.angle_gamma   90.00
#
_symmetry.space_group_name_H-M   'P 1'
#
loop_
_entity.id
_entity.type
_entity.pdbx_description
1 polymer ?
#
loop_
_entity_poly.entity_id
_entity_poly.type
_entity_poly.pdbx_seq_one_letter_code
_entity_poly.pdbx_strand_id
1 'polypeptide(L)'
;MLVNIIFLSSCSIQNERTAAGLNIEKGILFYSDENNIQEEDSYYEALIELKHSYPGQFDNYKIIAKNQEYDSAIASLNDTYPALLVIKDNKVVCKVVGIAKKDDILTPVSNVLEEWN
;
A
#
# COMPACT_ATOMS: atom_id res chain seq x y z
N MET A 1 4.01 5.05 32.41
CA MET A 1 2.86 5.45 31.63
C MET A 1 2.99 4.95 30.21
N LEU A 2 1.96 4.37 29.76
CA LEU A 2 1.99 3.81 28.43
C LEU A 2 1.53 4.82 27.40
N VAL A 3 2.30 4.95 26.37
CA VAL A 3 1.91 5.80 25.26
C VAL A 3 1.30 4.93 24.20
N ASN A 4 0.10 5.22 23.86
CA ASN A 4 -0.53 4.52 22.78
C ASN A 4 -0.28 5.25 21.50
N ILE A 5 0.43 4.60 20.64
CA ILE A 5 0.69 5.15 19.33
C ILE A 5 -0.27 4.52 18.38
N ILE A 6 -1.07 5.35 17.77
CA ILE A 6 -2.03 4.86 16.81
C ILE A 6 -1.39 4.94 15.46
N PHE A 7 -1.23 3.80 14.84
CA PHE A 7 -0.66 3.74 13.51
C PHE A 7 -1.78 3.68 12.51
N LEU A 8 -1.67 4.51 11.49
CA LEU A 8 -2.60 4.49 10.39
C LEU A 8 -2.25 3.40 9.40
N SER A 9 -1.11 2.77 9.60
CA SER A 9 -0.70 1.69 8.74
C SER A 9 -0.80 0.38 9.50
N SER A 10 -1.09 -0.67 8.77
CA SER A 10 -1.18 -2.00 9.33
C SER A 10 -0.49 -2.95 8.39
N CYS A 11 0.66 -3.45 8.83
CA CYS A 11 1.43 -4.40 8.04
C CYS A 11 1.65 -5.63 8.88
N SER A 12 0.61 -6.42 8.94
CA SER A 12 0.61 -7.60 9.78
C SER A 12 -0.08 -8.74 9.05
N ILE A 13 0.51 -9.91 9.17
CA ILE A 13 -0.07 -11.10 8.58
C ILE A 13 -1.40 -11.42 9.23
N GLN A 14 -1.56 -11.03 10.48
CA GLN A 14 -2.77 -11.35 11.23
C GLN A 14 -3.99 -10.59 10.73
N ASN A 15 -3.77 -9.48 10.04
CA ASN A 15 -4.85 -8.65 9.55
C ASN A 15 -5.09 -8.84 8.07
N GLU A 16 -4.77 -10.01 7.59
CA GLU A 16 -4.97 -10.31 6.20
C GLU A 16 -6.43 -10.18 5.82
N ARG A 17 -6.64 -9.61 4.65
CA ARG A 17 -7.96 -9.50 4.10
C ARG A 17 -7.95 -10.15 2.73
N THR A 18 -8.72 -11.21 2.59
CA THR A 18 -8.87 -11.86 1.30
C THR A 18 -9.80 -11.02 0.45
N ALA A 19 -9.36 -10.74 -0.76
CA ALA A 19 -10.17 -9.99 -1.71
C ALA A 19 -10.75 -10.96 -2.72
N ALA A 20 -12.03 -11.24 -2.59
CA ALA A 20 -12.71 -12.14 -3.51
C ALA A 20 -12.60 -11.56 -4.92
N GLY A 21 -12.21 -12.40 -5.86
CA GLY A 21 -12.08 -11.97 -7.23
C GLY A 21 -10.76 -11.28 -7.56
N LEU A 22 -9.94 -11.01 -6.57
CA LEU A 22 -8.63 -10.42 -6.81
C LEU A 22 -7.70 -11.51 -7.30
N ASN A 23 -7.05 -11.24 -8.43
CA ASN A 23 -6.19 -12.25 -9.03
C ASN A 23 -4.76 -11.73 -9.06
N ILE A 24 -4.25 -11.36 -7.91
CA ILE A 24 -2.90 -10.85 -7.75
C ILE A 24 -2.19 -11.66 -6.68
N GLU A 25 -1.24 -12.48 -7.10
CA GLU A 25 -0.47 -13.25 -6.14
C GLU A 25 0.42 -12.35 -5.30
N LYS A 26 1.13 -11.45 -5.96
CA LYS A 26 1.98 -10.46 -5.31
C LYS A 26 1.86 -9.17 -6.06
N GLY A 27 1.71 -8.07 -5.35
CA GLY A 27 1.60 -6.79 -6.01
C GLY A 27 1.59 -5.64 -5.03
N ILE A 28 1.75 -4.45 -5.58
CA ILE A 28 1.72 -3.21 -4.81
C ILE A 28 0.72 -2.30 -5.49
N LEU A 29 -0.24 -1.82 -4.72
CA LEU A 29 -1.28 -0.94 -5.24
C LEU A 29 -1.18 0.41 -4.53
N PHE A 30 -1.07 1.48 -5.31
CA PHE A 30 -1.08 2.82 -4.77
C PHE A 30 -2.36 3.52 -5.18
N TYR A 31 -3.19 3.83 -4.20
CA TYR A 31 -4.45 4.54 -4.42
C TYR A 31 -4.19 6.03 -4.35
N SER A 32 -4.39 6.71 -5.47
CA SER A 32 -4.04 8.12 -5.62
C SER A 32 -5.26 8.98 -5.78
N ASP A 33 -5.28 10.11 -5.08
CA ASP A 33 -6.31 11.12 -5.24
C ASP A 33 -5.69 12.29 -6.01
N GLU A 34 -6.02 12.39 -7.27
CA GLU A 34 -5.42 13.40 -8.15
C GLU A 34 -5.72 14.82 -7.70
N ASN A 35 -6.77 15.00 -6.91
CA ASN A 35 -7.12 16.34 -6.41
C ASN A 35 -6.25 16.76 -5.23
N ASN A 36 -5.47 15.83 -4.67
CA ASN A 36 -4.64 16.11 -3.50
C ASN A 36 -3.23 15.59 -3.69
N ILE A 37 -2.67 15.81 -4.87
CA ILE A 37 -1.35 15.29 -5.21
C ILE A 37 -0.27 15.78 -4.25
N GLN A 38 -0.41 17.01 -3.76
CA GLN A 38 0.60 17.56 -2.86
C GLN A 38 0.70 16.78 -1.56
N GLU A 39 -0.40 16.17 -1.12
CA GLU A 39 -0.39 15.39 0.09
C GLU A 39 0.18 14.00 -0.13
N GLU A 40 0.47 13.66 -1.37
CA GLU A 40 0.98 12.34 -1.71
C GLU A 40 2.48 12.33 -1.96
N ASP A 41 3.15 13.46 -1.76
CA ASP A 41 4.58 13.54 -2.02
C ASP A 41 5.37 12.50 -1.24
N SER A 42 5.01 12.27 0.01
CA SER A 42 5.69 11.28 0.83
C SER A 42 5.57 9.88 0.24
N TYR A 43 4.40 9.59 -0.34
CA TYR A 43 4.20 8.30 -0.98
C TYR A 43 5.07 8.14 -2.21
N TYR A 44 5.14 9.19 -3.03
CA TYR A 44 5.96 9.12 -4.24
C TYR A 44 7.42 8.93 -3.91
N GLU A 45 7.91 9.67 -2.91
CA GLU A 45 9.30 9.53 -2.50
C GLU A 45 9.58 8.13 -1.96
N ALA A 46 8.65 7.61 -1.14
CA ALA A 46 8.81 6.29 -0.60
C ALA A 46 8.77 5.23 -1.69
N LEU A 47 7.86 5.39 -2.65
CA LEU A 47 7.74 4.43 -3.74
C LEU A 47 8.98 4.39 -4.62
N ILE A 48 9.57 5.55 -4.88
CA ILE A 48 10.80 5.60 -5.66
C ILE A 48 11.90 4.83 -4.94
N GLU A 49 12.03 5.06 -3.65
CA GLU A 49 13.07 4.40 -2.87
C GLU A 49 12.83 2.91 -2.75
N LEU A 50 11.58 2.52 -2.54
CA LEU A 50 11.21 1.10 -2.46
C LEU A 50 11.47 0.38 -3.77
N LYS A 51 11.13 1.02 -4.88
CA LYS A 51 11.35 0.42 -6.18
C LYS A 51 12.84 0.26 -6.45
N HIS A 52 13.63 1.21 -5.98
CA HIS A 52 15.07 1.12 -6.13
C HIS A 52 15.65 -0.05 -5.33
N SER A 53 15.13 -0.26 -4.13
CA SER A 53 15.63 -1.30 -3.23
C SER A 53 15.05 -2.68 -3.54
N TYR A 54 13.82 -2.72 -4.03
CA TYR A 54 13.11 -3.99 -4.26
C TYR A 54 12.48 -4.01 -5.64
N PRO A 55 13.30 -3.92 -6.70
CA PRO A 55 12.72 -3.77 -8.05
C PRO A 55 11.85 -4.94 -8.46
N GLY A 56 12.18 -6.16 -8.04
CA GLY A 56 11.39 -7.32 -8.41
C GLY A 56 10.00 -7.33 -7.84
N GLN A 57 9.81 -6.72 -6.68
CA GLN A 57 8.51 -6.69 -6.04
C GLN A 57 7.57 -5.68 -6.71
N PHE A 58 8.08 -4.86 -7.62
CA PHE A 58 7.26 -3.88 -8.31
C PHE A 58 6.79 -4.34 -9.69
N ASP A 59 6.96 -5.62 -10.01
CA ASP A 59 6.53 -6.12 -11.30
C ASP A 59 5.02 -5.97 -11.50
N ASN A 60 4.24 -6.04 -10.43
CA ASN A 60 2.79 -5.88 -10.49
C ASN A 60 2.35 -4.63 -9.74
N TYR A 61 3.08 -3.55 -9.92
CA TYR A 61 2.73 -2.28 -9.32
C TYR A 61 1.68 -1.57 -10.17
N LYS A 62 0.64 -1.04 -9.51
CA LYS A 62 -0.42 -0.31 -10.18
C LYS A 62 -0.80 0.92 -9.40
N ILE A 63 -1.15 1.97 -10.12
CA ILE A 63 -1.68 3.19 -9.54
C ILE A 63 -3.18 3.19 -9.77
N ILE A 64 -3.93 3.31 -8.70
CA ILE A 64 -5.39 3.31 -8.75
C ILE A 64 -5.85 4.74 -8.53
N ALA A 65 -6.25 5.42 -9.58
CA ALA A 65 -6.71 6.80 -9.47
C ALA A 65 -8.15 6.84 -8.99
N LYS A 66 -8.43 7.75 -8.08
CA LYS A 66 -9.73 7.85 -7.45
C LYS A 66 -10.86 8.07 -8.46
N ASN A 67 -10.58 8.78 -9.54
CA ASN A 67 -11.59 9.14 -10.51
C ASN A 67 -11.72 8.16 -11.66
N GLN A 68 -11.06 7.03 -11.59
CA GLN A 68 -11.10 6.04 -12.65
C GLN A 68 -11.88 4.82 -12.18
N GLU A 69 -12.47 4.14 -13.13
CA GLU A 69 -13.16 2.89 -12.83
C GLU A 69 -12.17 1.74 -12.90
N TYR A 70 -12.24 0.92 -11.89
CA TYR A 70 -11.40 -0.25 -11.81
C TYR A 70 -12.25 -1.46 -11.47
N ASP A 71 -11.64 -2.62 -11.60
CA ASP A 71 -12.23 -3.85 -11.16
C ASP A 71 -12.82 -3.67 -9.76
N SER A 72 -14.02 -4.18 -9.55
CA SER A 72 -14.69 -4.02 -8.28
C SER A 72 -13.91 -4.65 -7.14
N ALA A 73 -13.16 -5.71 -7.40
CA ALA A 73 -12.34 -6.33 -6.37
C ALA A 73 -11.25 -5.37 -5.88
N ILE A 74 -10.63 -4.63 -6.81
CA ILE A 74 -9.62 -3.65 -6.45
C ILE A 74 -10.26 -2.47 -5.73
N ALA A 75 -11.38 -2.01 -6.23
CA ALA A 75 -12.06 -0.86 -5.63
C ALA A 75 -12.54 -1.16 -4.22
N SER A 76 -12.91 -2.40 -3.95
CA SER A 76 -13.45 -2.76 -2.64
C SER A 76 -12.38 -2.97 -1.57
N LEU A 77 -11.11 -3.05 -1.96
CA LEU A 77 -10.03 -3.23 -1.01
C LEU A 77 -9.79 -2.00 -0.15
N ASN A 78 -10.09 -0.83 -0.68
CA ASN A 78 -9.76 0.41 0.00
C ASN A 78 -10.61 1.54 -0.52
N ASP A 79 -11.05 2.40 0.39
CA ASP A 79 -11.81 3.59 0.02
C ASP A 79 -11.17 4.87 0.54
N THR A 80 -9.97 4.77 1.12
CA THR A 80 -9.27 5.93 1.67
C THR A 80 -8.11 6.30 0.76
N TYR A 81 -7.96 7.58 0.45
CA TYR A 81 -6.92 8.07 -0.43
C TYR A 81 -6.15 9.18 0.27
N PRO A 82 -4.83 9.23 0.11
CA PRO A 82 -4.03 8.22 -0.56
C PRO A 82 -3.85 6.98 0.29
N ALA A 83 -3.44 5.89 -0.36
CA ALA A 83 -3.18 4.65 0.36
C ALA A 83 -2.23 3.78 -0.44
N LEU A 84 -1.45 2.99 0.28
CA LEU A 84 -0.53 2.04 -0.32
C LEU A 84 -0.83 0.66 0.24
N LEU A 85 -1.12 -0.27 -0.63
CA LEU A 85 -1.43 -1.64 -0.25
C LEU A 85 -0.42 -2.60 -0.83
N VAL A 86 0.02 -3.55 -0.01
CA VAL A 86 0.89 -4.63 -0.46
C VAL A 86 0.08 -5.91 -0.45
N ILE A 87 0.08 -6.61 -1.57
CA ILE A 87 -0.70 -7.83 -1.76
C ILE A 87 0.25 -9.02 -1.84
N LYS A 88 -0.08 -10.07 -1.12
CA LYS A 88 0.63 -11.34 -1.22
C LYS A 88 -0.36 -12.46 -1.05
N ASP A 89 -0.33 -13.43 -1.97
CA ASP A 89 -1.25 -14.57 -1.94
C ASP A 89 -2.70 -14.11 -1.95
N ASN A 90 -3.00 -13.10 -2.76
CA ASN A 90 -4.35 -12.54 -2.91
C ASN A 90 -4.89 -11.94 -1.62
N LYS A 91 -4.00 -11.50 -0.73
CA LYS A 91 -4.38 -10.91 0.54
C LYS A 91 -3.64 -9.60 0.74
N VAL A 92 -4.28 -8.66 1.42
CA VAL A 92 -3.63 -7.41 1.80
C VAL A 92 -2.80 -7.68 3.04
N VAL A 93 -1.47 -7.65 2.89
CA VAL A 93 -0.57 -7.93 4.01
C VAL A 93 0.02 -6.67 4.60
N CYS A 94 -0.15 -5.53 3.95
CA CYS A 94 0.32 -4.27 4.47
C CYS A 94 -0.53 -3.15 3.90
N LYS A 95 -0.93 -2.21 4.75
CA LYS A 95 -1.78 -1.11 4.32
C LYS A 95 -1.36 0.16 5.04
N VAL A 96 -1.03 1.19 4.27
CA VAL A 96 -0.73 2.52 4.79
C VAL A 96 -1.75 3.47 4.18
N VAL A 97 -2.49 4.18 5.01
CA VAL A 97 -3.56 5.06 4.52
C VAL A 97 -3.41 6.46 5.07
N GLY A 98 -3.86 7.42 4.28
CA GLY A 98 -3.95 8.80 4.71
C GLY A 98 -2.63 9.52 4.66
N ILE A 99 -2.58 10.66 5.33
CA ILE A 99 -1.37 11.48 5.35
C ILE A 99 -0.33 10.78 6.21
N ALA A 100 0.85 10.56 5.63
CA ALA A 100 1.92 9.86 6.30
C ALA A 100 3.25 10.44 5.86
N LYS A 101 4.25 10.34 6.73
CA LYS A 101 5.60 10.75 6.39
C LYS A 101 6.29 9.63 5.64
N LYS A 102 7.34 10.00 4.90
CA LYS A 102 8.06 9.04 4.10
C LYS A 102 8.51 7.82 4.92
N ASP A 103 9.09 8.06 6.09
CA ASP A 103 9.59 6.97 6.92
C ASP A 103 8.47 6.10 7.47
N ASP A 104 7.29 6.68 7.69
CA ASP A 104 6.14 5.91 8.17
C ASP A 104 5.61 4.98 7.09
N ILE A 105 5.97 5.25 5.85
CA ILE A 105 5.62 4.38 4.73
C ILE A 105 6.74 3.38 4.50
N LEU A 106 7.98 3.85 4.46
CA LEU A 106 9.12 3.01 4.13
C LEU A 106 9.32 1.85 5.10
N THR A 107 9.26 2.14 6.39
CA THR A 107 9.62 1.15 7.39
C THR A 107 8.70 -0.08 7.36
N PRO A 108 7.37 0.09 7.47
CA PRO A 108 6.52 -1.10 7.47
C PRO A 108 6.52 -1.82 6.13
N VAL A 109 6.56 -1.06 5.03
CA VAL A 109 6.51 -1.68 3.71
C VAL A 109 7.81 -2.43 3.42
N SER A 110 8.96 -1.83 3.76
CA SER A 110 10.24 -2.52 3.57
C SER A 110 10.29 -3.83 4.32
N ASN A 111 9.79 -3.84 5.55
CA ASN A 111 9.81 -5.04 6.36
C ASN A 111 9.04 -6.18 5.68
N VAL A 112 7.92 -5.85 5.08
CA VAL A 112 7.12 -6.86 4.39
C VAL A 112 7.82 -7.32 3.10
N LEU A 113 8.36 -6.38 2.34
CA LEU A 113 8.98 -6.72 1.07
C LEU A 113 10.23 -7.57 1.25
N GLU A 114 10.96 -7.38 2.34
CA GLU A 114 12.14 -8.19 2.61
C GLU A 114 11.79 -9.64 2.87
N GLU A 115 10.59 -9.89 3.37
CA GLU A 115 10.18 -11.25 3.68
C GLU A 115 9.67 -12.00 2.45
N TRP A 116 9.58 -11.33 1.32
CA TRP A 116 9.09 -11.96 0.10
C TRP A 116 10.08 -12.93 -0.52
N ASN A 117 11.31 -12.86 -0.15
CA ASN A 117 12.35 -13.70 -0.74
C ASN A 117 12.40 -15.09 -0.14
#